data_f1777cc27bd8a718cbb1fc5d1bf66798
#
_entry.id   f1777cc27bd8a718cbb1fc5d1bf66798
#
_cell.length_a   1.000
_cell.length_b   1.000
_cell.length_c   1.000
_cell.angle_alpha   90.00
_cell.angle_beta   90.00
_cell.angle_gamma   90.00
#
_symmetry.space_group_name_H-M   'P 1'
#
loop_
_entity.id
_entity.type
_entity.pdbx_description
1 polymer ?
#
loop_
_entity_poly.entity_id
_entity_poly.type
_entity_poly.pdbx_seq_one_letter_code
_entity_poly.pdbx_strand_id
1 'polypeptide(L)'
;DSYPRIKRVHIRFQNEARLSAPLSGHFYGLSRSSSAGDFNCLAYLQDGSNGKLFCSMLLQLTDPLDCSEETILSIKEIPEAAPRGLIDTSPISNLAMADAEEAGFVVSGRGLVRSEDCDNAGNLKAPAYMGKASDSVPNLWTHLMGDEQVSDSEGGAVAEFKKTFYGVFKEGDVFTVLSGLVEARGKIQRFAHLFFRQGDGQLIMSAEAISVRFNLLTRKASEIQPEMLKRLESKKLNLNS
;
A
#
# COMPACT_ATOMS: atom_id res chain seq x y z
N ASP A 1 -22.25 -16.14 -3.75
CA ASP A 1 -21.75 -15.31 -2.67
C ASP A 1 -20.83 -14.23 -3.26
N SER A 2 -21.40 -13.04 -3.51
CA SER A 2 -20.61 -11.91 -3.98
C SER A 2 -19.92 -11.29 -2.78
N TYR A 3 -18.62 -11.48 -2.66
CA TYR A 3 -17.82 -10.69 -1.73
C TYR A 3 -17.99 -9.19 -2.07
N PRO A 4 -18.16 -8.31 -1.06
CA PRO A 4 -18.22 -6.87 -1.30
C PRO A 4 -16.96 -6.45 -2.06
N ARG A 5 -17.13 -5.79 -3.20
CA ARG A 5 -15.98 -5.33 -4.00
C ARG A 5 -15.27 -4.22 -3.26
N ILE A 6 -14.00 -4.42 -2.96
CA ILE A 6 -13.15 -3.41 -2.36
C ILE A 6 -12.73 -2.43 -3.46
N LYS A 7 -13.05 -1.16 -3.27
CA LYS A 7 -12.68 -0.07 -4.17
C LYS A 7 -11.37 0.61 -3.74
N ARG A 8 -11.21 0.78 -2.43
CA ARG A 8 -10.00 1.38 -1.85
C ARG A 8 -9.67 0.75 -0.51
N VAL A 9 -8.38 0.64 -0.22
CA VAL A 9 -7.86 0.21 1.08
C VAL A 9 -6.77 1.19 1.49
N HIS A 10 -6.85 1.66 2.72
CA HIS A 10 -5.79 2.42 3.36
C HIS A 10 -5.34 1.68 4.61
N ILE A 11 -4.07 1.31 4.67
CA ILE A 11 -3.49 0.54 5.78
C ILE A 11 -2.48 1.42 6.52
N ARG A 12 -2.53 1.36 7.84
CA ARG A 12 -1.46 1.89 8.70
C ARG A 12 -0.86 0.76 9.52
N PHE A 13 0.46 0.75 9.61
CA PHE A 13 1.22 -0.14 10.46
C PHE A 13 1.74 0.68 11.65
N GLN A 14 1.10 0.52 12.80
CA GLN A 14 1.39 1.32 14.00
C GLN A 14 2.49 0.71 14.84
N ASN A 15 2.48 -0.61 14.98
CA ASN A 15 3.46 -1.33 15.79
C ASN A 15 3.80 -2.69 15.16
N GLU A 16 4.97 -3.20 15.50
CA GLU A 16 5.39 -4.54 15.13
C GLU A 16 4.70 -5.59 16.02
N ALA A 17 4.07 -6.56 15.40
CA ALA A 17 3.62 -7.76 16.09
C ALA A 17 4.79 -8.73 16.21
N ARG A 18 5.12 -9.16 17.42
CA ARG A 18 6.13 -10.19 17.65
C ARG A 18 5.53 -11.57 17.41
N LEU A 19 6.41 -12.52 17.04
CA LEU A 19 6.03 -13.92 16.97
C LEU A 19 5.39 -14.36 18.29
N SER A 20 4.27 -15.09 18.20
CA SER A 20 3.47 -15.56 19.34
C SER A 20 2.71 -14.47 20.13
N ALA A 21 2.65 -13.22 19.65
CA ALA A 21 1.75 -12.24 20.24
C ALA A 21 0.29 -12.70 20.03
N PRO A 22 -0.56 -12.66 21.07
CA PRO A 22 -1.97 -12.93 20.90
C PRO A 22 -2.61 -11.83 20.06
N LEU A 23 -3.35 -12.21 19.00
CA LEU A 23 -3.99 -11.26 18.09
C LEU A 23 -5.49 -11.21 18.35
N SER A 24 -6.02 -9.99 18.45
CA SER A 24 -7.45 -9.72 18.41
C SER A 24 -7.77 -8.88 17.17
N GLY A 25 -8.70 -9.38 16.34
CA GLY A 25 -9.16 -8.70 15.13
C GLY A 25 -10.54 -8.09 15.34
N HIS A 26 -10.74 -6.87 14.86
CA HIS A 26 -11.99 -6.14 14.97
C HIS A 26 -12.40 -5.59 13.62
N PHE A 27 -13.73 -5.55 13.36
CA PHE A 27 -14.29 -5.04 12.13
C PHE A 27 -15.55 -4.24 12.42
N TYR A 28 -15.66 -3.03 11.86
CA TYR A 28 -16.75 -2.09 12.11
C TYR A 28 -17.18 -1.40 10.82
N GLY A 29 -18.45 -1.07 10.72
CA GLY A 29 -18.91 -0.02 9.81
C GLY A 29 -18.41 1.34 10.28
N LEU A 30 -18.21 2.27 9.34
CA LEU A 30 -17.86 3.66 9.68
C LEU A 30 -19.06 4.57 9.46
N SER A 31 -19.35 5.39 10.46
CA SER A 31 -20.28 6.51 10.29
C SER A 31 -19.73 7.47 9.23
N ARG A 32 -20.59 8.02 8.38
CA ARG A 32 -20.25 9.02 7.38
C ARG A 32 -19.74 10.30 8.06
N SER A 33 -18.47 10.30 8.45
CA SER A 33 -17.77 11.45 9.01
C SER A 33 -16.88 12.05 7.94
N SER A 34 -16.86 13.37 7.83
CA SER A 34 -16.02 14.13 6.90
C SER A 34 -14.51 13.84 7.04
N SER A 35 -14.07 13.24 8.14
CA SER A 35 -12.66 12.90 8.40
C SER A 35 -12.22 11.53 7.89
N ALA A 36 -13.16 10.63 7.58
CA ALA A 36 -12.85 9.32 7.01
C ALA A 36 -12.89 9.30 5.46
N GLY A 37 -13.25 10.40 4.83
CA GLY A 37 -13.47 10.46 3.39
C GLY A 37 -14.57 9.50 2.94
N ASP A 38 -14.32 8.76 1.86
CA ASP A 38 -15.27 7.79 1.30
C ASP A 38 -15.15 6.39 1.96
N PHE A 39 -14.34 6.20 3.00
CA PHE A 39 -14.22 4.92 3.67
C PHE A 39 -15.49 4.62 4.49
N ASN A 40 -15.95 3.38 4.39
CA ASN A 40 -17.19 2.92 5.03
C ASN A 40 -16.99 1.76 5.99
N CYS A 41 -15.76 1.23 6.11
CA CYS A 41 -15.42 0.18 7.05
C CYS A 41 -14.04 0.42 7.67
N LEU A 42 -13.89 -0.05 8.91
CA LEU A 42 -12.63 -0.13 9.63
C LEU A 42 -12.38 -1.55 10.08
N ALA A 43 -11.20 -2.08 9.78
CA ALA A 43 -10.68 -3.29 10.40
C ALA A 43 -9.37 -2.95 11.11
N TYR A 44 -9.10 -3.59 12.25
CA TYR A 44 -7.81 -3.44 12.91
C TYR A 44 -7.41 -4.71 13.66
N LEU A 45 -6.10 -4.85 13.84
CA LEU A 45 -5.48 -5.90 14.65
C LEU A 45 -4.76 -5.28 15.84
N GLN A 46 -4.96 -5.84 17.00
CA GLN A 46 -4.33 -5.42 18.25
C GLN A 46 -3.79 -6.61 19.03
N ASP A 47 -2.91 -6.32 19.96
CA ASP A 47 -2.47 -7.29 20.96
C ASP A 47 -3.64 -7.64 21.88
N GLY A 48 -4.03 -8.91 21.89
CA GLY A 48 -5.14 -9.40 22.70
C GLY A 48 -4.90 -9.31 24.22
N SER A 49 -3.63 -9.13 24.65
CA SER A 49 -3.27 -9.05 26.08
C SER A 49 -3.32 -7.63 26.63
N ASN A 50 -3.05 -6.60 25.83
CA ASN A 50 -2.89 -5.23 26.30
C ASN A 50 -3.56 -4.17 25.39
N GLY A 51 -4.21 -4.57 24.31
CA GLY A 51 -4.92 -3.69 23.39
C GLY A 51 -4.02 -2.83 22.48
N LYS A 52 -2.72 -3.06 22.44
CA LYS A 52 -1.80 -2.30 21.58
C LYS A 52 -2.10 -2.55 20.11
N LEU A 53 -2.37 -1.47 19.36
CA LEU A 53 -2.73 -1.54 17.96
C LEU A 53 -1.50 -1.90 17.10
N PHE A 54 -1.60 -2.98 16.31
CA PHE A 54 -0.56 -3.39 15.36
C PHE A 54 -0.78 -2.77 13.99
N CYS A 55 -1.96 -2.94 13.42
CA CYS A 55 -2.32 -2.30 12.16
C CYS A 55 -3.81 -1.98 12.10
N SER A 56 -4.14 -1.01 11.26
CA SER A 56 -5.52 -0.64 10.94
C SER A 56 -5.70 -0.53 9.43
N MET A 57 -6.91 -0.86 8.95
CA MET A 57 -7.32 -0.79 7.56
C MET A 57 -8.64 -0.04 7.46
N LEU A 58 -8.65 1.06 6.73
CA LEU A 58 -9.86 1.71 6.28
C LEU A 58 -10.21 1.13 4.90
N LEU A 59 -11.47 0.76 4.71
CA LEU A 59 -11.96 0.14 3.49
C LEU A 59 -13.08 0.99 2.90
N GLN A 60 -13.02 1.20 1.58
CA GLN A 60 -14.14 1.65 0.78
C GLN A 60 -14.66 0.46 -0.01
N LEU A 61 -15.86 0.02 0.33
CA LEU A 61 -16.58 -1.05 -0.40
C LEU A 61 -17.56 -0.41 -1.38
N THR A 62 -17.78 -1.07 -2.53
CA THR A 62 -18.78 -0.62 -3.52
C THR A 62 -20.20 -0.79 -3.00
N ASP A 63 -20.42 -1.86 -2.25
CA ASP A 63 -21.71 -2.17 -1.67
C ASP A 63 -21.68 -1.90 -0.17
N PRO A 64 -22.66 -1.19 0.41
CA PRO A 64 -22.73 -0.97 1.83
C PRO A 64 -22.82 -2.31 2.57
N LEU A 65 -22.07 -2.43 3.66
CA LEU A 65 -22.28 -3.55 4.57
C LEU A 65 -23.58 -3.33 5.34
N ASP A 66 -24.38 -4.37 5.42
CA ASP A 66 -25.53 -4.43 6.33
C ASP A 66 -24.97 -4.65 7.73
N CYS A 67 -24.73 -3.56 8.45
CA CYS A 67 -24.21 -3.56 9.82
C CYS A 67 -25.31 -3.12 10.77
N SER A 68 -25.43 -3.78 11.93
CA SER A 68 -26.25 -3.26 13.04
C SER A 68 -25.67 -1.93 13.54
N GLU A 69 -26.51 -1.03 14.07
CA GLU A 69 -26.06 0.28 14.61
C GLU A 69 -24.97 0.14 15.68
N GLU A 70 -24.97 -0.95 16.46
CA GLU A 70 -23.98 -1.25 17.49
C GLU A 70 -22.58 -1.54 16.93
N THR A 71 -22.46 -1.83 15.63
CA THR A 71 -21.18 -2.09 14.95
C THR A 71 -20.69 -0.89 14.14
N ILE A 72 -21.28 0.29 14.29
CA ILE A 72 -20.88 1.51 13.59
C ILE A 72 -20.03 2.37 14.54
N LEU A 73 -18.79 2.66 14.10
CA LEU A 73 -17.86 3.54 14.80
C LEU A 73 -17.62 4.85 14.05
N SER A 74 -17.24 5.87 14.78
CA SER A 74 -16.62 7.07 14.21
C SER A 74 -15.10 6.87 14.19
N ILE A 75 -14.43 7.32 13.11
CA ILE A 75 -12.96 7.31 13.06
C ILE A 75 -12.32 8.13 14.19
N LYS A 76 -13.06 9.06 14.79
CA LYS A 76 -12.62 9.85 15.94
C LYS A 76 -12.42 9.01 17.20
N GLU A 77 -13.05 7.85 17.29
CA GLU A 77 -12.92 6.93 18.44
C GLU A 77 -11.64 6.11 18.34
N ILE A 78 -11.05 5.99 17.12
CA ILE A 78 -9.77 5.34 16.90
C ILE A 78 -8.91 6.25 16.00
N PRO A 79 -8.44 7.40 16.51
CA PRO A 79 -7.72 8.39 15.73
C PRO A 79 -6.40 7.85 15.14
N GLU A 80 -5.81 6.83 15.76
CA GLU A 80 -4.63 6.16 15.25
C GLU A 80 -4.87 5.45 13.91
N ALA A 81 -6.11 5.09 13.59
CA ALA A 81 -6.49 4.46 12.33
C ALA A 81 -6.64 5.47 11.18
N ALA A 82 -6.76 6.76 11.48
CA ALA A 82 -6.93 7.80 10.46
C ALA A 82 -5.69 7.90 9.54
N PRO A 83 -5.86 8.21 8.24
CA PRO A 83 -4.76 8.50 7.33
C PRO A 83 -3.84 9.59 7.91
N ARG A 84 -2.55 9.47 7.68
CA ARG A 84 -1.56 10.43 8.19
C ARG A 84 -0.74 11.11 7.09
N GLY A 85 -0.16 10.31 6.19
CA GLY A 85 0.73 10.81 5.15
C GLY A 85 0.19 10.62 3.73
N LEU A 86 -0.81 9.74 3.55
CA LEU A 86 -1.47 9.49 2.26
C LEU A 86 -2.93 10.01 2.29
N ILE A 87 -3.11 11.26 2.70
CA ILE A 87 -4.42 11.89 2.90
C ILE A 87 -5.00 12.35 1.56
N ASP A 88 -4.16 12.89 0.68
CA ASP A 88 -4.60 13.58 -0.54
C ASP A 88 -5.07 12.65 -1.65
N THR A 89 -5.76 13.23 -2.64
CA THR A 89 -6.01 12.58 -3.92
C THR A 89 -4.68 12.13 -4.52
N SER A 90 -4.63 10.86 -4.91
CA SER A 90 -3.41 10.27 -5.46
C SER A 90 -3.08 10.92 -6.81
N PRO A 91 -1.87 11.48 -7.00
CA PRO A 91 -1.46 12.05 -8.29
C PRO A 91 -1.28 10.97 -9.37
N ILE A 92 -1.33 9.69 -8.99
CA ILE A 92 -1.17 8.54 -9.88
C ILE A 92 -2.49 7.86 -10.26
N SER A 93 -3.63 8.49 -9.96
CA SER A 93 -4.94 7.96 -10.32
C SER A 93 -5.15 8.01 -11.83
N ASN A 94 -5.56 6.89 -12.42
CA ASN A 94 -5.93 6.77 -13.84
C ASN A 94 -4.82 7.06 -14.87
N LEU A 95 -3.55 6.93 -14.51
CA LEU A 95 -2.45 7.04 -15.48
C LEU A 95 -2.51 5.89 -16.48
N ALA A 96 -2.38 6.20 -17.77
CA ALA A 96 -2.09 5.19 -18.78
C ALA A 96 -0.62 4.71 -18.66
N MET A 97 -0.30 3.55 -19.23
CA MET A 97 1.06 2.99 -19.12
C MET A 97 2.11 3.93 -19.74
N ALA A 98 1.82 4.50 -20.90
CA ALA A 98 2.73 5.43 -21.59
C ALA A 98 2.97 6.70 -20.77
N ASP A 99 1.91 7.27 -20.18
CA ASP A 99 2.02 8.47 -19.33
C ASP A 99 2.84 8.18 -18.06
N ALA A 100 2.69 6.98 -17.50
CA ALA A 100 3.48 6.55 -16.37
C ALA A 100 4.97 6.40 -16.72
N GLU A 101 5.28 5.80 -17.86
CA GLU A 101 6.67 5.70 -18.35
C GLU A 101 7.28 7.08 -18.62
N GLU A 102 6.53 8.00 -19.21
CA GLU A 102 6.95 9.40 -19.41
C GLU A 102 7.19 10.13 -18.09
N ALA A 103 6.37 9.88 -17.09
CA ALA A 103 6.55 10.41 -15.73
C ALA A 103 7.76 9.83 -14.99
N GLY A 104 8.44 8.82 -15.55
CA GLY A 104 9.65 8.21 -14.98
C GLY A 104 9.40 6.93 -14.18
N PHE A 105 8.21 6.33 -14.24
CA PHE A 105 8.00 5.00 -13.69
C PHE A 105 8.83 3.97 -14.46
N VAL A 106 9.33 2.97 -13.73
CA VAL A 106 10.09 1.88 -14.29
C VAL A 106 9.41 0.54 -14.10
N VAL A 107 9.61 -0.39 -15.01
CA VAL A 107 9.14 -1.76 -14.85
C VAL A 107 9.90 -2.41 -13.70
N SER A 108 9.23 -2.61 -12.58
CA SER A 108 9.79 -3.25 -11.39
C SER A 108 9.38 -4.73 -11.25
N GLY A 109 8.31 -5.15 -11.93
CA GLY A 109 7.85 -6.54 -11.89
C GLY A 109 7.01 -6.93 -13.08
N ARG A 110 7.03 -8.21 -13.42
CA ARG A 110 6.13 -8.86 -14.37
C ARG A 110 5.81 -10.26 -13.87
N GLY A 111 4.64 -10.75 -14.17
CA GLY A 111 4.29 -12.10 -13.77
C GLY A 111 2.94 -12.56 -14.28
N LEU A 112 2.61 -13.77 -13.92
CA LEU A 112 1.35 -14.45 -14.19
C LEU A 112 0.53 -14.53 -12.91
N VAL A 113 -0.76 -14.29 -13.01
CA VAL A 113 -1.71 -14.55 -11.92
C VAL A 113 -1.95 -16.05 -11.82
N ARG A 114 -1.52 -16.66 -10.72
CA ARG A 114 -1.61 -18.09 -10.49
C ARG A 114 -2.89 -18.43 -9.73
N SER A 115 -3.41 -19.64 -9.94
CA SER A 115 -4.62 -20.16 -9.28
C SER A 115 -4.54 -20.11 -7.74
N GLU A 116 -3.37 -20.41 -7.17
CA GLU A 116 -3.12 -20.38 -5.72
C GLU A 116 -3.33 -19.01 -5.08
N ASP A 117 -3.11 -17.93 -5.87
CA ASP A 117 -3.32 -16.56 -5.46
C ASP A 117 -4.77 -16.09 -5.62
N CYS A 118 -5.63 -16.90 -6.26
CA CYS A 118 -7.00 -16.55 -6.59
C CYS A 118 -8.02 -17.10 -5.59
N ASP A 119 -9.19 -16.47 -5.57
CA ASP A 119 -10.38 -16.97 -4.90
C ASP A 119 -11.09 -18.05 -5.77
N ASN A 120 -12.16 -18.64 -5.25
CA ASN A 120 -12.93 -19.68 -5.96
C ASN A 120 -13.60 -19.21 -7.26
N ALA A 121 -13.69 -17.89 -7.48
CA ALA A 121 -14.19 -17.29 -8.72
C ALA A 121 -13.07 -16.94 -9.72
N GLY A 122 -11.82 -17.33 -9.41
CA GLY A 122 -10.63 -17.05 -10.21
C GLY A 122 -10.16 -15.60 -10.14
N ASN A 123 -10.59 -14.83 -9.14
CA ASN A 123 -10.11 -13.45 -8.97
C ASN A 123 -8.88 -13.42 -8.06
N LEU A 124 -7.87 -12.61 -8.40
CA LEU A 124 -6.72 -12.38 -7.55
C LEU A 124 -7.17 -11.79 -6.20
N LYS A 125 -6.80 -12.48 -5.10
CA LYS A 125 -7.14 -12.05 -3.73
C LYS A 125 -6.47 -10.72 -3.38
N ALA A 126 -7.15 -9.86 -2.62
CA ALA A 126 -6.64 -8.56 -2.22
C ALA A 126 -5.27 -8.58 -1.50
N PRO A 127 -4.92 -9.56 -0.64
CA PRO A 127 -3.58 -9.68 -0.06
C PRO A 127 -2.48 -9.95 -1.10
N ALA A 128 -2.77 -10.72 -2.15
CA ALA A 128 -1.78 -11.10 -3.16
C ALA A 128 -1.22 -9.87 -3.93
N TYR A 129 -2.03 -8.82 -4.12
CA TYR A 129 -1.53 -7.57 -4.71
C TYR A 129 -0.40 -6.93 -3.88
N MET A 130 -0.50 -6.99 -2.54
CA MET A 130 0.55 -6.46 -1.68
C MET A 130 1.83 -7.30 -1.77
N GLY A 131 1.70 -8.63 -1.82
CA GLY A 131 2.83 -9.53 -2.05
C GLY A 131 3.57 -9.19 -3.34
N LYS A 132 2.83 -9.06 -4.46
CA LYS A 132 3.41 -8.72 -5.76
C LYS A 132 4.06 -7.32 -5.79
N ALA A 133 3.49 -6.34 -5.05
CA ALA A 133 4.14 -5.05 -4.87
C ALA A 133 5.46 -5.19 -4.10
N SER A 134 5.47 -5.93 -2.99
CA SER A 134 6.66 -6.19 -2.19
C SER A 134 7.76 -6.91 -2.98
N ASP A 135 7.39 -7.91 -3.78
CA ASP A 135 8.32 -8.65 -4.64
C ASP A 135 8.97 -7.76 -5.73
N SER A 136 8.31 -6.67 -6.11
CA SER A 136 8.80 -5.71 -7.11
C SER A 136 9.79 -4.69 -6.53
N VAL A 137 9.79 -4.48 -5.22
CA VAL A 137 10.59 -3.44 -4.53
C VAL A 137 12.10 -3.61 -4.75
N PRO A 138 12.71 -4.82 -4.72
CA PRO A 138 14.14 -4.96 -4.98
C PRO A 138 14.57 -4.39 -6.34
N ASN A 139 13.78 -4.62 -7.39
CA ASN A 139 14.07 -4.09 -8.73
C ASN A 139 13.95 -2.55 -8.78
N LEU A 140 12.97 -1.98 -8.06
CA LEU A 140 12.88 -0.53 -7.90
C LEU A 140 14.12 0.02 -7.20
N TRP A 141 14.60 -0.61 -6.13
CA TRP A 141 15.81 -0.21 -5.42
C TRP A 141 17.05 -0.31 -6.31
N THR A 142 17.20 -1.36 -7.09
CA THR A 142 18.29 -1.47 -8.10
C THR A 142 18.26 -0.28 -9.07
N HIS A 143 17.08 0.13 -9.55
CA HIS A 143 16.95 1.31 -10.39
C HIS A 143 17.35 2.60 -9.65
N LEU A 144 16.91 2.78 -8.40
CA LEU A 144 17.16 4.00 -7.63
C LEU A 144 18.62 4.12 -7.19
N MET A 145 19.23 3.03 -6.74
CA MET A 145 20.55 3.01 -6.10
C MET A 145 21.66 2.43 -6.99
N GLY A 146 21.33 1.73 -8.07
CA GLY A 146 22.30 1.01 -8.89
C GLY A 146 22.99 -0.09 -8.10
N ASP A 147 24.30 -0.25 -8.33
CA ASP A 147 25.13 -1.29 -7.68
C ASP A 147 25.61 -0.91 -6.27
N GLU A 148 25.18 0.23 -5.73
CA GLU A 148 25.53 0.59 -4.36
C GLU A 148 24.86 -0.38 -3.38
N GLN A 149 25.69 -1.04 -2.57
CA GLN A 149 25.21 -1.92 -1.53
C GLN A 149 24.53 -1.08 -0.45
N VAL A 150 23.26 -1.35 -0.20
CA VAL A 150 22.59 -0.87 1.02
C VAL A 150 23.27 -1.58 2.20
N SER A 151 23.67 -0.83 3.21
CA SER A 151 24.28 -1.41 4.41
C SER A 151 23.36 -2.47 5.02
N ASP A 152 23.92 -3.62 5.41
CA ASP A 152 23.17 -4.71 6.08
C ASP A 152 22.47 -4.26 7.37
N SER A 153 22.89 -3.12 7.94
CA SER A 153 22.28 -2.53 9.13
C SER A 153 21.10 -1.60 8.83
N GLU A 154 20.79 -1.36 7.56
CA GLU A 154 19.75 -0.43 7.17
C GLU A 154 18.66 -1.10 6.32
N GLY A 155 17.43 -0.68 6.54
CA GLY A 155 16.27 -1.18 5.81
C GLY A 155 15.18 -0.13 5.69
N GLY A 156 14.08 -0.52 5.08
CA GLY A 156 12.85 0.26 5.02
C GLY A 156 11.70 -0.52 5.67
N ALA A 157 10.85 0.20 6.39
CA ALA A 157 9.59 -0.36 6.89
C ALA A 157 8.42 0.45 6.37
N VAL A 158 7.43 -0.20 5.79
CA VAL A 158 6.21 0.48 5.34
C VAL A 158 5.39 0.85 6.58
N ALA A 159 5.11 2.14 6.72
CA ALA A 159 4.29 2.68 7.80
C ALA A 159 2.84 2.93 7.35
N GLU A 160 2.63 3.19 6.06
CA GLU A 160 1.32 3.51 5.48
C GLU A 160 1.25 3.00 4.04
N PHE A 161 0.11 2.41 3.66
CA PHE A 161 -0.08 1.85 2.33
C PHE A 161 -1.52 2.10 1.87
N LYS A 162 -1.68 2.75 0.72
CA LYS A 162 -2.99 3.04 0.12
C LYS A 162 -3.10 2.34 -1.23
N LYS A 163 -4.18 1.59 -1.44
CA LYS A 163 -4.51 0.93 -2.71
C LYS A 163 -5.84 1.45 -3.25
N THR A 164 -5.92 1.66 -4.55
CA THR A 164 -7.16 1.93 -5.29
C THR A 164 -7.28 0.91 -6.41
N PHE A 165 -8.42 0.22 -6.46
CA PHE A 165 -8.72 -0.79 -7.46
C PHE A 165 -9.62 -0.20 -8.54
N TYR A 166 -9.26 -0.41 -9.79
CA TYR A 166 -10.02 -0.02 -11.00
C TYR A 166 -10.60 -1.24 -11.71
N GLY A 167 -10.11 -2.42 -11.37
CA GLY A 167 -10.53 -3.70 -11.89
C GLY A 167 -10.04 -4.85 -11.01
N VAL A 168 -10.11 -6.05 -11.56
CA VAL A 168 -9.63 -7.26 -10.90
C VAL A 168 -8.81 -8.08 -11.89
N PHE A 169 -7.68 -8.63 -11.43
CA PHE A 169 -6.96 -9.65 -12.18
C PHE A 169 -7.65 -10.99 -12.06
N LYS A 170 -7.65 -11.73 -13.16
CA LYS A 170 -8.14 -13.10 -13.24
C LYS A 170 -6.98 -14.09 -13.29
N GLU A 171 -7.24 -15.32 -12.90
CA GLU A 171 -6.32 -16.43 -13.15
C GLU A 171 -5.91 -16.47 -14.63
N GLY A 172 -4.60 -16.60 -14.87
CA GLY A 172 -4.02 -16.58 -16.21
C GLY A 172 -3.70 -15.19 -16.77
N ASP A 173 -4.14 -14.10 -16.13
CA ASP A 173 -3.73 -12.75 -16.54
C ASP A 173 -2.22 -12.56 -16.37
N VAL A 174 -1.60 -11.92 -17.35
CA VAL A 174 -0.21 -11.44 -17.24
C VAL A 174 -0.24 -9.99 -16.78
N PHE A 175 0.55 -9.68 -15.76
CA PHE A 175 0.63 -8.33 -15.22
C PHE A 175 2.02 -7.71 -15.37
N THR A 176 2.06 -6.38 -15.44
CA THR A 176 3.26 -5.55 -15.31
C THR A 176 3.08 -4.60 -14.14
N VAL A 177 4.10 -4.49 -13.30
CA VAL A 177 4.18 -3.50 -12.22
C VAL A 177 5.15 -2.41 -12.66
N LEU A 178 4.64 -1.17 -12.75
CA LEU A 178 5.45 0.03 -12.87
C LEU A 178 5.59 0.65 -11.50
N SER A 179 6.81 1.03 -11.11
CA SER A 179 7.06 1.63 -9.80
C SER A 179 7.96 2.85 -9.91
N GLY A 180 7.83 3.78 -8.95
CA GLY A 180 8.65 4.96 -8.90
C GLY A 180 8.64 5.64 -7.54
N LEU A 181 9.61 6.54 -7.35
CA LEU A 181 9.74 7.37 -6.16
C LEU A 181 8.95 8.67 -6.35
N VAL A 182 7.99 8.92 -5.47
CA VAL A 182 7.18 10.17 -5.47
C VAL A 182 7.88 11.26 -4.66
N GLU A 183 8.46 10.90 -3.51
CA GLU A 183 9.08 11.85 -2.58
C GLU A 183 10.12 11.14 -1.69
N ALA A 184 11.19 11.85 -1.35
CA ALA A 184 12.12 11.43 -0.30
C ALA A 184 12.48 12.65 0.56
N ARG A 185 12.29 12.56 1.89
CA ARG A 185 12.66 13.62 2.82
C ARG A 185 12.85 13.11 4.24
N GLY A 186 13.83 13.66 4.95
CA GLY A 186 14.08 13.29 6.35
C GLY A 186 14.28 11.77 6.49
N LYS A 187 13.32 11.09 7.10
CA LYS A 187 13.32 9.63 7.32
C LYS A 187 12.39 8.87 6.42
N ILE A 188 11.61 9.56 5.59
CA ILE A 188 10.52 8.96 4.83
C ILE A 188 10.79 8.98 3.33
N GLN A 189 10.25 7.96 2.65
CA GLN A 189 10.18 7.83 1.22
C GLN A 189 8.75 7.46 0.84
N ARG A 190 8.19 8.11 -0.18
CA ARG A 190 6.89 7.79 -0.75
C ARG A 190 7.10 7.14 -2.10
N PHE A 191 6.58 5.95 -2.27
CA PHE A 191 6.63 5.18 -3.51
C PHE A 191 5.24 5.05 -4.11
N ALA A 192 5.21 4.90 -5.43
CA ALA A 192 4.02 4.58 -6.19
C ALA A 192 4.22 3.29 -6.98
N HIS A 193 3.14 2.50 -7.09
CA HIS A 193 3.10 1.26 -7.85
C HIS A 193 1.83 1.23 -8.69
N LEU A 194 1.94 0.91 -9.97
CA LEU A 194 0.85 0.79 -10.93
C LEU A 194 0.84 -0.63 -11.49
N PHE A 195 -0.30 -1.29 -11.44
CA PHE A 195 -0.48 -2.66 -11.88
C PHE A 195 -1.31 -2.68 -13.16
N PHE A 196 -0.68 -2.99 -14.26
CA PHE A 196 -1.34 -3.08 -15.57
C PHE A 196 -1.53 -4.52 -16.00
N ARG A 197 -2.70 -4.83 -16.59
CA ARG A 197 -2.94 -6.09 -17.28
C ARG A 197 -2.37 -6.00 -18.69
N GLN A 198 -1.52 -6.97 -19.07
CA GLN A 198 -0.82 -6.97 -20.35
C GLN A 198 -1.75 -7.14 -21.56
N GLY A 199 -2.84 -7.89 -21.39
CA GLY A 199 -3.72 -8.24 -22.51
C GLY A 199 -4.45 -7.05 -23.14
N ASP A 200 -4.82 -6.05 -22.34
CA ASP A 200 -5.58 -4.88 -22.76
C ASP A 200 -4.97 -3.54 -22.30
N GLY A 201 -3.85 -3.58 -21.60
CA GLY A 201 -3.19 -2.38 -21.07
C GLY A 201 -3.94 -1.67 -19.95
N GLN A 202 -4.99 -2.31 -19.39
CA GLN A 202 -5.80 -1.69 -18.35
C GLN A 202 -5.03 -1.55 -17.03
N LEU A 203 -5.11 -0.36 -16.42
CA LEU A 203 -4.70 -0.15 -15.03
C LEU A 203 -5.72 -0.87 -14.11
N ILE A 204 -5.26 -1.87 -13.39
CA ILE A 204 -6.10 -2.67 -12.47
C ILE A 204 -6.01 -2.14 -11.05
N MET A 205 -4.83 -1.69 -10.62
CA MET A 205 -4.64 -1.14 -9.28
C MET A 205 -3.52 -0.10 -9.29
N SER A 206 -3.72 0.98 -8.55
CA SER A 206 -2.65 1.87 -8.12
C SER A 206 -2.40 1.72 -6.62
N ALA A 207 -1.15 1.87 -6.19
CA ALA A 207 -0.80 1.86 -4.79
C ALA A 207 0.25 2.92 -4.46
N GLU A 208 0.17 3.46 -3.26
CA GLU A 208 1.16 4.35 -2.69
C GLU A 208 1.60 3.82 -1.34
N ALA A 209 2.89 3.91 -1.07
CA ALA A 209 3.50 3.45 0.18
C ALA A 209 4.35 4.56 0.80
N ILE A 210 4.20 4.80 2.09
CA ILE A 210 5.18 5.54 2.87
C ILE A 210 6.06 4.54 3.58
N SER A 211 7.34 4.53 3.22
CA SER A 211 8.37 3.75 3.88
C SER A 211 9.19 4.67 4.79
N VAL A 212 9.52 4.19 5.96
CA VAL A 212 10.41 4.85 6.91
C VAL A 212 11.76 4.15 6.86
N ARG A 213 12.84 4.91 6.68
CA ARG A 213 14.19 4.38 6.79
C ARG A 213 14.45 3.93 8.23
N PHE A 214 15.05 2.78 8.37
CA PHE A 214 15.12 2.08 9.64
C PHE A 214 16.47 1.43 9.85
N ASN A 215 17.07 1.68 10.99
CA ASN A 215 18.28 0.98 11.41
C ASN A 215 17.89 -0.35 12.06
N LEU A 216 18.29 -1.46 11.45
CA LEU A 216 17.90 -2.82 11.85
C LEU A 216 18.51 -3.24 13.20
N LEU A 217 19.67 -2.70 13.57
CA LEU A 217 20.35 -3.02 14.83
C LEU A 217 19.71 -2.29 16.01
N THR A 218 19.49 -0.98 15.87
CA THR A 218 18.90 -0.16 16.93
C THR A 218 17.39 -0.17 16.97
N ARG A 219 16.73 -0.71 15.92
CA ARG A 219 15.28 -0.75 15.74
C ARG A 219 14.65 0.65 15.75
N LYS A 220 15.36 1.66 15.24
CA LYS A 220 14.90 3.06 15.21
C LYS A 220 14.91 3.62 13.80
N ALA A 221 14.01 4.55 13.53
CA ALA A 221 13.99 5.31 12.29
C ALA A 221 15.26 6.18 12.18
N SER A 222 15.91 6.15 11.01
CA SER A 222 17.14 6.89 10.70
C SER A 222 16.92 7.91 9.58
N GLU A 223 17.70 8.99 9.58
CA GLU A 223 17.68 9.97 8.50
C GLU A 223 18.26 9.37 7.21
N ILE A 224 17.72 9.79 6.07
CA ILE A 224 18.30 9.51 4.75
C ILE A 224 19.59 10.32 4.65
N GLN A 225 20.71 9.64 4.35
CA GLN A 225 22.00 10.31 4.20
C GLN A 225 21.97 11.31 3.01
N PRO A 226 22.67 12.46 3.11
CA PRO A 226 22.60 13.51 2.09
C PRO A 226 22.91 13.04 0.66
N GLU A 227 23.92 12.18 0.49
CA GLU A 227 24.30 11.62 -0.81
C GLU A 227 23.19 10.74 -1.39
N MET A 228 22.60 9.89 -0.55
CA MET A 228 21.44 9.07 -0.93
C MET A 228 20.23 9.94 -1.28
N LEU A 229 19.95 10.97 -0.47
CA LEU A 229 18.84 11.88 -0.72
C LEU A 229 18.99 12.58 -2.07
N LYS A 230 20.19 13.11 -2.39
CA LYS A 230 20.48 13.74 -3.68
C LYS A 230 20.25 12.79 -4.86
N ARG A 231 20.63 11.52 -4.70
CA ARG A 231 20.41 10.50 -5.73
C ARG A 231 18.93 10.17 -5.90
N LEU A 232 18.20 9.97 -4.80
CA LEU A 232 16.76 9.73 -4.83
C LEU A 232 16.01 10.88 -5.49
N GLU A 233 16.34 12.13 -5.17
CA GLU A 233 15.73 13.31 -5.79
C GLU A 233 15.97 13.37 -7.32
N SER A 234 17.13 12.91 -7.80
CA SER A 234 17.41 12.85 -9.25
C SER A 234 16.59 11.77 -10.00
N LYS A 235 15.99 10.83 -9.28
CA LYS A 235 15.17 9.73 -9.81
C LYS A 235 13.68 9.84 -9.46
N LYS A 236 13.30 10.99 -8.90
CA LYS A 236 11.92 11.26 -8.52
C LYS A 236 11.02 11.35 -9.75
N LEU A 237 9.79 10.83 -9.61
CA LEU A 237 8.77 10.92 -10.64
C LEU A 237 8.41 12.37 -10.96
N ASN A 238 8.18 12.68 -12.22
CA ASN A 238 7.62 13.94 -12.69
C ASN A 238 6.10 13.80 -12.86
N LEU A 239 5.35 14.09 -11.80
CA LEU A 239 3.89 13.96 -11.77
C LEU A 239 3.15 15.29 -12.02
N ASN A 240 3.88 16.35 -12.41
CA ASN A 240 3.33 17.70 -12.57
C ASN A 240 2.98 18.06 -14.04
N SER A 241 2.74 17.08 -14.89
CA SER A 241 2.32 17.29 -16.29
C SER A 241 0.82 17.10 -16.46
#